data_b0da15a4fbf1b7b142e93ad68743470c
#
_entry.id   b0da15a4fbf1b7b142e93ad68743470c
#
_cell.length_a   1.000
_cell.length_b   1.000
_cell.length_c   1.000
_cell.angle_alpha   90.00
_cell.angle_beta   90.00
_cell.angle_gamma   90.00
#
_symmetry.space_group_name_H-M   'P 1'
#
loop_
_entity.id
_entity.type
_entity.pdbx_description
1 polymer ?
#
loop_
_entity_poly.entity_id
_entity_poly.type
_entity_poly.pdbx_seq_one_letter_code
_entity_poly.pdbx_strand_id
1 'polypeptide(L)'
;MAFHDTTATQITNINLNVKDLDTMMTYYTNILGFKVISQTEDKAVLGIGNSGHTLTMNVLKDGRQPAASEAGLFHIAYLLPTDTDLANFLYFVANKGMRIGAGDHLVSQAFYFNDPEGNGIEVYSDRPSEGWTWNDGFVKMDTLEVDGPKLLLERTEDGWDGMPDNAKIGHLHLKTHHIEEAKDFYINQIGFQHISKLPQALFMSTNQYHHHLATNTWQSSKKREDNDNSYGLTGFDIYKPNQTEETLTSPEGLTVNLHSDQTKVPQA
;
A
#
# COMPACT_ATOMS: atom_id res chain seq x y z
N MET A 1 14.28 -9.29 11.85
CA MET A 1 14.66 -9.17 10.41
C MET A 1 13.95 -7.94 9.89
N ALA A 2 14.62 -7.04 9.21
CA ALA A 2 13.97 -5.86 8.65
C ALA A 2 13.36 -6.22 7.28
N PHE A 3 12.03 -6.19 7.17
CA PHE A 3 11.34 -6.62 5.95
C PHE A 3 11.32 -5.56 4.83
N HIS A 4 11.67 -4.31 5.15
CA HIS A 4 11.63 -3.17 4.23
C HIS A 4 12.97 -2.40 4.22
N ASP A 5 14.08 -3.10 4.36
CA ASP A 5 15.39 -2.51 4.23
C ASP A 5 15.94 -2.62 2.78
N THR A 6 17.20 -2.25 2.59
CA THR A 6 17.87 -2.28 1.28
C THR A 6 18.05 -3.68 0.68
N THR A 7 17.69 -4.74 1.39
CA THR A 7 17.79 -6.14 0.90
C THR A 7 16.47 -6.63 0.30
N ALA A 8 15.34 -5.96 0.61
CA ALA A 8 14.01 -6.36 0.18
C ALA A 8 13.60 -5.70 -1.15
N THR A 9 12.97 -6.44 -2.04
CA THR A 9 12.19 -5.85 -3.14
C THR A 9 10.86 -5.34 -2.59
N GLN A 10 10.57 -4.04 -2.76
CA GLN A 10 9.46 -3.38 -2.09
C GLN A 10 8.91 -2.19 -2.90
N ILE A 11 7.69 -1.76 -2.59
CA ILE A 11 7.06 -0.60 -3.21
C ILE A 11 7.58 0.66 -2.55
N THR A 12 8.02 1.64 -3.34
CA THR A 12 8.63 2.89 -2.82
C THR A 12 7.88 4.16 -3.20
N ASN A 13 7.07 4.10 -4.25
CA ASN A 13 6.25 5.23 -4.67
C ASN A 13 4.93 4.74 -5.27
N ILE A 14 3.88 5.50 -5.05
CA ILE A 14 2.56 5.33 -5.66
C ILE A 14 2.25 6.55 -6.51
N ASN A 15 1.78 6.35 -7.73
CA ASN A 15 1.37 7.41 -8.64
C ASN A 15 -0.15 7.41 -8.81
N LEU A 16 -0.81 8.49 -8.38
CA LEU A 16 -2.25 8.71 -8.57
C LEU A 16 -2.50 9.87 -9.55
N ASN A 17 -3.44 9.69 -10.47
CA ASN A 17 -4.10 10.80 -11.14
C ASN A 17 -5.30 11.24 -10.31
N VAL A 18 -5.38 12.53 -10.00
CA VAL A 18 -6.40 13.12 -9.12
C VAL A 18 -7.19 14.21 -9.83
N LYS A 19 -8.42 14.43 -9.37
CA LYS A 19 -9.31 15.50 -9.87
C LYS A 19 -9.03 16.82 -9.16
N ASP A 20 -8.88 16.75 -7.83
CA ASP A 20 -8.75 17.88 -6.93
C ASP A 20 -7.54 17.68 -6.02
N LEU A 21 -6.41 18.30 -6.43
CA LEU A 21 -5.15 18.16 -5.70
C LEU A 21 -5.22 18.77 -4.29
N ASP A 22 -5.91 19.89 -4.11
CA ASP A 22 -5.99 20.58 -2.81
C ASP A 22 -6.79 19.76 -1.80
N THR A 23 -7.90 19.16 -2.23
CA THR A 23 -8.70 18.24 -1.41
C THR A 23 -7.88 17.01 -1.01
N MET A 24 -7.17 16.42 -1.96
CA MET A 24 -6.34 15.24 -1.71
C MET A 24 -5.14 15.56 -0.81
N MET A 25 -4.46 16.68 -1.06
CA MET A 25 -3.36 17.16 -0.22
C MET A 25 -3.82 17.38 1.22
N THR A 26 -4.94 18.08 1.40
CA THR A 26 -5.54 18.33 2.73
C THR A 26 -5.84 17.02 3.45
N TYR A 27 -6.37 16.04 2.75
CA TYR A 27 -6.68 14.73 3.33
C TYR A 27 -5.42 13.99 3.79
N TYR A 28 -4.45 13.81 2.90
CA TYR A 28 -3.23 13.05 3.22
C TYR A 28 -2.36 13.73 4.27
N THR A 29 -2.32 15.07 4.31
CA THR A 29 -1.56 15.80 5.34
C THR A 29 -2.28 15.84 6.68
N ASN A 30 -3.62 16.05 6.73
CA ASN A 30 -4.34 16.25 7.98
C ASN A 30 -4.87 14.95 8.62
N ILE A 31 -5.09 13.90 7.83
CA ILE A 31 -5.57 12.61 8.35
C ILE A 31 -4.39 11.65 8.56
N LEU A 32 -3.54 11.51 7.55
CA LEU A 32 -2.41 10.58 7.63
C LEU A 32 -1.11 11.25 8.08
N GLY A 33 -1.03 12.58 8.05
CA GLY A 33 0.16 13.31 8.50
C GLY A 33 1.35 13.16 7.57
N PHE A 34 1.11 13.03 6.26
CA PHE A 34 2.19 12.97 5.27
C PHE A 34 2.88 14.34 5.14
N LYS A 35 4.18 14.31 4.87
CA LYS A 35 5.01 15.51 4.73
C LYS A 35 5.06 15.96 3.27
N VAL A 36 4.80 17.23 3.00
CA VAL A 36 4.94 17.79 1.64
C VAL A 36 6.43 17.88 1.28
N ILE A 37 6.85 17.14 0.25
CA ILE A 37 8.21 17.19 -0.30
C ILE A 37 8.26 18.26 -1.39
N SER A 38 7.29 18.26 -2.30
CA SER A 38 7.16 19.26 -3.36
C SER A 38 5.71 19.40 -3.79
N GLN A 39 5.36 20.60 -4.24
CA GLN A 39 4.04 20.91 -4.78
C GLN A 39 4.14 21.94 -5.89
N THR A 40 3.40 21.73 -6.96
CA THR A 40 3.12 22.68 -8.03
C THR A 40 1.61 22.77 -8.23
N GLU A 41 1.15 23.55 -9.20
CA GLU A 41 -0.29 23.61 -9.56
C GLU A 41 -0.86 22.25 -10.00
N ASP A 42 -0.04 21.45 -10.70
CA ASP A 42 -0.49 20.20 -11.34
C ASP A 42 0.03 18.92 -10.66
N LYS A 43 0.89 19.05 -9.65
CA LYS A 43 1.56 17.87 -9.04
C LYS A 43 1.93 18.10 -7.59
N ALA A 44 1.79 17.08 -6.77
CA ALA A 44 2.37 17.02 -5.43
C ALA A 44 3.11 15.70 -5.20
N VAL A 45 4.16 15.77 -4.40
CA VAL A 45 4.88 14.61 -3.87
C VAL A 45 4.86 14.68 -2.35
N LEU A 46 4.31 13.68 -1.73
CA LEU A 46 4.22 13.55 -0.28
C LEU A 46 5.14 12.44 0.23
N GLY A 47 5.85 12.69 1.31
CA GLY A 47 6.69 11.71 2.00
C GLY A 47 5.92 10.98 3.09
N ILE A 48 6.22 9.70 3.26
CA ILE A 48 5.61 8.82 4.26
C ILE A 48 6.65 8.56 5.35
N GLY A 49 6.44 9.18 6.53
CA GLY A 49 7.44 9.19 7.58
C GLY A 49 8.79 9.74 7.10
N ASN A 50 9.87 9.09 7.47
CA ASN A 50 11.24 9.35 6.97
C ASN A 50 11.78 8.13 6.18
N SER A 51 10.88 7.30 5.64
CA SER A 51 11.24 6.04 4.97
C SER A 51 11.89 6.21 3.59
N GLY A 52 11.78 7.39 2.98
CA GLY A 52 12.09 7.62 1.57
C GLY A 52 10.94 7.25 0.62
N HIS A 53 9.89 6.61 1.13
CA HIS A 53 8.70 6.28 0.33
C HIS A 53 7.83 7.50 0.09
N THR A 54 7.17 7.52 -1.07
CA THR A 54 6.39 8.67 -1.51
C THR A 54 5.02 8.31 -2.08
N LEU A 55 4.11 9.27 -1.99
CA LEU A 55 2.87 9.31 -2.76
C LEU A 55 2.97 10.49 -3.73
N THR A 56 2.89 10.22 -5.02
CA THR A 56 2.87 11.22 -6.08
C THR A 56 1.45 11.37 -6.61
N MET A 57 0.93 12.59 -6.62
CA MET A 57 -0.39 12.92 -7.18
C MET A 57 -0.22 13.88 -8.35
N ASN A 58 -0.84 13.58 -9.49
CA ASN A 58 -0.83 14.39 -10.69
C ASN A 58 -2.27 14.82 -11.01
N VAL A 59 -2.48 16.10 -11.25
CA VAL A 59 -3.79 16.59 -11.67
C VAL A 59 -4.08 16.11 -13.09
N LEU A 60 -5.22 15.46 -13.26
CA LEU A 60 -5.72 15.06 -14.57
C LEU A 60 -7.01 15.83 -14.86
N LYS A 61 -6.98 16.69 -15.87
CA LYS A 61 -8.16 17.41 -16.34
C LYS A 61 -8.97 16.50 -17.27
N ASP A 62 -10.27 16.40 -17.01
CA ASP A 62 -11.22 15.61 -17.84
C ASP A 62 -10.86 14.12 -17.98
N GLY A 63 -10.30 13.53 -16.91
CA GLY A 63 -9.94 12.13 -16.86
C GLY A 63 -11.13 11.19 -16.85
N ARG A 64 -10.92 9.97 -17.30
CA ARG A 64 -11.89 8.88 -17.27
C ARG A 64 -11.98 8.27 -15.86
N GLN A 65 -13.20 8.02 -15.36
CA GLN A 65 -13.39 7.20 -14.18
C GLN A 65 -13.34 5.71 -14.58
N PRO A 66 -12.38 4.92 -14.08
CA PRO A 66 -12.36 3.49 -14.35
C PRO A 66 -13.62 2.80 -13.83
N ALA A 67 -14.11 1.79 -14.57
CA ALA A 67 -15.23 0.98 -14.09
C ALA A 67 -14.79 0.11 -12.89
N ALA A 68 -15.71 -0.21 -12.00
CA ALA A 68 -15.42 -1.05 -10.82
C ALA A 68 -14.87 -2.44 -11.21
N SER A 69 -15.24 -2.96 -12.38
CA SER A 69 -14.78 -4.24 -12.92
C SER A 69 -13.40 -4.18 -13.57
N GLU A 70 -12.79 -3.01 -13.73
CA GLU A 70 -11.43 -2.89 -14.25
C GLU A 70 -10.39 -3.22 -13.18
N ALA A 71 -9.26 -3.78 -13.64
CA ALA A 71 -8.05 -3.92 -12.85
C ALA A 71 -7.54 -2.55 -12.37
N GLY A 72 -6.73 -2.52 -11.32
CA GLY A 72 -6.18 -1.31 -10.74
C GLY A 72 -5.97 -1.42 -9.25
N LEU A 73 -6.24 -0.36 -8.49
CA LEU A 73 -6.04 -0.34 -7.06
C LEU A 73 -7.12 -1.12 -6.30
N PHE A 74 -6.69 -1.98 -5.35
CA PHE A 74 -7.54 -2.47 -4.28
C PHE A 74 -7.33 -1.62 -3.02
N HIS A 75 -6.09 -1.52 -2.50
CA HIS A 75 -5.69 -0.53 -1.50
C HIS A 75 -4.17 -0.29 -1.48
N ILE A 76 -3.78 0.88 -0.97
CA ILE A 76 -2.41 1.21 -0.58
C ILE A 76 -2.32 0.99 0.93
N ALA A 77 -1.36 0.20 1.38
CA ALA A 77 -1.20 -0.12 2.79
C ALA A 77 0.00 0.61 3.41
N TYR A 78 -0.28 1.39 4.44
CA TYR A 78 0.71 2.15 5.20
C TYR A 78 0.99 1.42 6.52
N LEU A 79 2.22 0.96 6.67
CA LEU A 79 2.71 0.25 7.85
C LEU A 79 3.12 1.23 8.94
N LEU A 80 2.47 1.14 10.09
CA LEU A 80 2.86 1.82 11.30
C LEU A 80 3.85 0.97 12.11
N PRO A 81 4.79 1.60 12.85
CA PRO A 81 5.83 0.88 13.57
C PRO A 81 5.32 -0.05 14.68
N THR A 82 4.21 0.33 15.36
CA THR A 82 3.74 -0.36 16.57
C THR A 82 2.22 -0.42 16.65
N ASP A 83 1.71 -1.34 17.48
CA ASP A 83 0.28 -1.40 17.85
C ASP A 83 -0.15 -0.15 18.60
N THR A 84 0.76 0.52 19.33
CA THR A 84 0.49 1.81 19.98
C THR A 84 0.16 2.89 18.95
N ASP A 85 0.95 2.98 17.87
CA ASP A 85 0.69 3.93 16.78
C ASP A 85 -0.66 3.62 16.10
N LEU A 86 -0.96 2.34 15.88
CA LEU A 86 -2.24 1.91 15.32
C LEU A 86 -3.42 2.22 16.24
N ALA A 87 -3.26 2.06 17.56
CA ALA A 87 -4.27 2.40 18.57
C ALA A 87 -4.53 3.91 18.61
N ASN A 88 -3.47 4.73 18.54
CA ASN A 88 -3.57 6.18 18.47
C ASN A 88 -4.32 6.62 17.21
N PHE A 89 -4.00 6.02 16.05
CA PHE A 89 -4.70 6.27 14.79
C PHE A 89 -6.18 5.86 14.87
N LEU A 90 -6.49 4.67 15.40
CA LEU A 90 -7.87 4.21 15.58
C LEU A 90 -8.69 5.19 16.41
N TYR A 91 -8.15 5.64 17.54
CA TYR A 91 -8.83 6.61 18.42
C TYR A 91 -9.07 7.96 17.72
N PHE A 92 -8.08 8.44 16.96
CA PHE A 92 -8.18 9.67 16.19
C PHE A 92 -9.28 9.62 15.13
N VAL A 93 -9.31 8.57 14.28
CA VAL A 93 -10.31 8.45 13.21
C VAL A 93 -11.72 8.19 13.75
N ALA A 94 -11.82 7.46 14.86
CA ALA A 94 -13.11 7.25 15.57
C ALA A 94 -13.67 8.57 16.07
N ASN A 95 -12.86 9.42 16.67
CA ASN A 95 -13.29 10.76 17.17
C ASN A 95 -13.66 11.72 16.02
N LYS A 96 -13.12 11.49 14.81
CA LYS A 96 -13.55 12.23 13.61
C LYS A 96 -14.82 11.67 12.97
N GLY A 97 -15.38 10.59 13.52
CA GLY A 97 -16.55 9.92 12.98
C GLY A 97 -16.31 9.27 11.61
N MET A 98 -15.08 8.94 11.29
CA MET A 98 -14.74 8.26 10.03
C MET A 98 -15.31 6.83 10.05
N ARG A 99 -15.86 6.41 8.91
CA ARG A 99 -16.26 5.01 8.73
C ARG A 99 -15.04 4.21 8.29
N ILE A 100 -14.68 3.21 9.09
CA ILE A 100 -13.55 2.32 8.82
C ILE A 100 -14.00 0.87 8.87
N GLY A 101 -13.43 0.04 8.00
CA GLY A 101 -13.41 -1.41 8.14
C GLY A 101 -12.23 -1.83 9.01
N ALA A 102 -12.24 -3.08 9.49
CA ALA A 102 -11.15 -3.64 10.27
C ALA A 102 -10.91 -5.11 9.89
N GLY A 103 -9.68 -5.57 10.00
CA GLY A 103 -9.28 -6.96 9.78
C GLY A 103 -8.05 -7.34 10.59
N ASP A 104 -8.15 -8.47 11.30
CA ASP A 104 -7.02 -9.17 11.89
C ASP A 104 -6.58 -10.28 10.93
N HIS A 105 -5.38 -10.14 10.38
CA HIS A 105 -4.85 -11.05 9.37
C HIS A 105 -3.93 -12.13 9.93
N LEU A 106 -3.90 -12.34 11.24
CA LEU A 106 -2.99 -13.23 11.98
C LEU A 106 -1.53 -12.73 11.98
N VAL A 107 -1.09 -12.11 10.92
CA VAL A 107 0.25 -11.51 10.75
C VAL A 107 0.25 -10.00 11.04
N SER A 108 -0.91 -9.35 10.98
CA SER A 108 -1.09 -7.90 11.15
C SER A 108 -2.50 -7.57 11.62
N GLN A 109 -2.71 -6.34 12.11
CA GLN A 109 -4.01 -5.75 12.38
C GLN A 109 -4.17 -4.51 11.52
N ALA A 110 -5.33 -4.33 10.87
CA ALA A 110 -5.52 -3.31 9.85
C ALA A 110 -6.86 -2.60 9.96
N PHE A 111 -6.88 -1.33 9.53
CA PHE A 111 -8.07 -0.52 9.31
C PHE A 111 -8.14 -0.05 7.87
N TYR A 112 -9.35 -0.12 7.29
CA TYR A 112 -9.63 0.13 5.89
C TYR A 112 -10.59 1.29 5.72
N PHE A 113 -10.27 2.20 4.83
CA PHE A 113 -11.11 3.34 4.44
C PHE A 113 -10.72 3.82 3.04
N ASN A 114 -11.35 4.87 2.55
CA ASN A 114 -11.02 5.46 1.25
C ASN A 114 -10.62 6.92 1.40
N ASP A 115 -9.78 7.39 0.49
CA ASP A 115 -9.54 8.81 0.33
C ASP A 115 -10.77 9.52 -0.32
N PRO A 116 -10.76 10.86 -0.43
CA PRO A 116 -11.89 11.62 -1.00
C PRO A 116 -12.25 11.24 -2.44
N GLU A 117 -11.33 10.69 -3.21
CA GLU A 117 -11.56 10.27 -4.59
C GLU A 117 -11.83 8.76 -4.74
N GLY A 118 -11.92 8.04 -3.60
CA GLY A 118 -12.32 6.63 -3.55
C GLY A 118 -11.17 5.64 -3.65
N ASN A 119 -9.92 6.08 -3.59
CA ASN A 119 -8.78 5.16 -3.53
C ASN A 119 -8.75 4.44 -2.18
N GLY A 120 -8.66 3.12 -2.19
CA GLY A 120 -8.59 2.31 -0.98
C GLY A 120 -7.29 2.54 -0.21
N ILE A 121 -7.42 2.67 1.10
CA ILE A 121 -6.31 2.84 2.05
C ILE A 121 -6.44 1.78 3.14
N GLU A 122 -5.30 1.18 3.47
CA GLU A 122 -5.11 0.37 4.66
C GLU A 122 -4.08 1.06 5.56
N VAL A 123 -4.37 1.16 6.86
CA VAL A 123 -3.39 1.53 7.90
C VAL A 123 -3.28 0.38 8.86
N TYR A 124 -2.08 -0.14 9.08
CA TYR A 124 -1.88 -1.37 9.80
C TYR A 124 -0.58 -1.41 10.62
N SER A 125 -0.50 -2.34 11.56
CA SER A 125 0.73 -2.75 12.25
C SER A 125 0.95 -4.24 12.12
N ASP A 126 2.21 -4.66 12.02
CA ASP A 126 2.59 -6.06 11.99
C ASP A 126 2.57 -6.67 13.39
N ARG A 127 2.15 -7.91 13.48
CA ARG A 127 2.44 -8.74 14.65
C ARG A 127 3.90 -9.22 14.60
N PRO A 128 4.54 -9.49 15.75
CA PRO A 128 5.89 -10.04 15.77
C PRO A 128 6.00 -11.28 14.88
N SER A 129 6.96 -11.27 13.96
CA SER A 129 7.12 -12.31 12.92
C SER A 129 7.44 -13.71 13.49
N GLU A 130 7.97 -13.76 14.70
CA GLU A 130 8.22 -15.01 15.45
C GLU A 130 6.91 -15.75 15.78
N GLY A 131 5.78 -15.04 15.79
CA GLY A 131 4.45 -15.60 16.00
C GLY A 131 3.73 -16.02 14.72
N TRP A 132 4.29 -15.76 13.55
CA TRP A 132 3.65 -16.14 12.29
C TRP A 132 3.69 -17.65 12.06
N THR A 133 2.59 -18.20 11.62
CA THR A 133 2.48 -19.64 11.34
C THR A 133 2.82 -19.92 9.89
N TRP A 134 3.73 -20.84 9.66
CA TRP A 134 4.19 -21.23 8.32
C TRP A 134 3.82 -22.70 8.04
N ASN A 135 3.25 -22.96 6.86
CA ASN A 135 2.92 -24.30 6.38
C ASN A 135 3.48 -24.47 4.95
N ASP A 136 4.37 -25.42 4.74
CA ASP A 136 4.98 -25.70 3.43
C ASP A 136 5.56 -24.47 2.72
N GLY A 137 6.18 -23.55 3.46
CA GLY A 137 6.77 -22.33 2.94
C GLY A 137 5.78 -21.17 2.69
N PHE A 138 4.51 -21.35 3.07
CA PHE A 138 3.47 -20.32 2.99
C PHE A 138 3.10 -19.81 4.39
N VAL A 139 3.05 -18.49 4.54
CA VAL A 139 2.55 -17.89 5.77
C VAL A 139 1.01 -17.98 5.81
N LYS A 140 0.50 -18.39 6.98
CA LYS A 140 -0.95 -18.46 7.21
C LYS A 140 -1.50 -17.05 7.44
N MET A 141 -2.45 -16.67 6.60
CA MET A 141 -3.23 -15.43 6.74
C MET A 141 -4.73 -15.78 6.76
N ASP A 142 -5.51 -14.91 7.39
CA ASP A 142 -6.96 -15.00 7.44
C ASP A 142 -7.53 -13.57 7.59
N THR A 143 -8.84 -13.42 7.69
CA THR A 143 -9.50 -12.16 8.03
C THR A 143 -10.47 -12.41 9.17
N LEU A 144 -10.03 -12.04 10.37
CA LEU A 144 -10.77 -12.17 11.61
C LEU A 144 -11.21 -10.79 12.11
N GLU A 145 -12.06 -10.76 13.12
CA GLU A 145 -12.46 -9.54 13.80
C GLU A 145 -11.30 -8.98 14.63
N VAL A 146 -11.06 -7.66 14.53
CA VAL A 146 -10.09 -6.96 15.37
C VAL A 146 -10.69 -6.71 16.74
N ASP A 147 -9.97 -7.05 17.80
CA ASP A 147 -10.32 -6.64 19.18
C ASP A 147 -9.99 -5.15 19.39
N GLY A 148 -10.83 -4.29 18.84
CA GLY A 148 -10.66 -2.84 18.93
C GLY A 148 -10.57 -2.30 20.35
N PRO A 149 -11.44 -2.74 21.31
CA PRO A 149 -11.33 -2.36 22.71
C PRO A 149 -9.98 -2.71 23.33
N LYS A 150 -9.44 -3.88 23.04
CA LYS A 150 -8.12 -4.30 23.53
C LYS A 150 -7.01 -3.46 22.89
N LEU A 151 -7.06 -3.25 21.58
CA LEU A 151 -6.08 -2.41 20.88
C LEU A 151 -6.05 -0.99 21.44
N LEU A 152 -7.20 -0.40 21.75
CA LEU A 152 -7.28 0.95 22.32
C LEU A 152 -6.63 1.10 23.70
N LEU A 153 -6.35 0.02 24.41
CA LEU A 153 -5.58 0.06 25.67
C LEU A 153 -4.09 0.39 25.44
N GLU A 154 -3.59 0.18 24.23
CA GLU A 154 -2.19 0.46 23.87
C GLU A 154 -1.95 1.94 23.51
N ARG A 155 -3.00 2.78 23.42
CA ARG A 155 -2.87 4.18 23.04
C ARG A 155 -2.15 5.00 24.10
N THR A 156 -1.46 6.06 23.67
CA THR A 156 -0.81 7.04 24.54
C THR A 156 -1.72 8.25 24.79
N GLU A 157 -1.36 9.07 25.81
CA GLU A 157 -2.06 10.33 26.11
C GLU A 157 -1.85 11.37 24.97
N ASP A 158 -0.68 11.37 24.34
CA ASP A 158 -0.36 12.29 23.22
C ASP A 158 -1.21 11.98 21.98
N GLY A 159 -1.64 10.74 21.81
CA GLY A 159 -2.52 10.31 20.72
C GLY A 159 -1.83 10.32 19.34
N TRP A 160 -2.63 10.53 18.28
CA TRP A 160 -2.15 10.59 16.91
C TRP A 160 -1.74 12.02 16.51
N ASP A 161 -0.47 12.20 16.18
CA ASP A 161 0.13 13.46 15.71
C ASP A 161 0.62 13.34 14.25
N GLY A 162 0.06 12.41 13.51
CA GLY A 162 0.43 12.12 12.12
C GLY A 162 1.31 10.89 11.96
N MET A 163 1.78 10.67 10.73
CA MET A 163 2.54 9.49 10.36
C MET A 163 3.88 9.44 11.09
N PRO A 164 4.16 8.38 11.90
CA PRO A 164 5.45 8.23 12.58
C PRO A 164 6.64 8.20 11.62
N ASP A 165 7.80 8.62 12.07
CA ASP A 165 9.01 8.68 11.25
C ASP A 165 9.40 7.32 10.61
N ASN A 166 9.18 6.21 11.31
CA ASN A 166 9.46 4.86 10.80
C ASN A 166 8.31 4.23 9.99
N ALA A 167 7.21 4.97 9.79
CA ALA A 167 6.13 4.50 8.92
C ALA A 167 6.56 4.49 7.45
N LYS A 168 5.92 3.63 6.66
CA LYS A 168 6.28 3.41 5.25
C LYS A 168 5.11 2.84 4.46
N ILE A 169 5.24 2.73 3.14
CA ILE A 169 4.40 1.82 2.36
C ILE A 169 4.81 0.41 2.77
N GLY A 170 3.88 -0.32 3.37
CA GLY A 170 4.13 -1.70 3.76
C GLY A 170 3.84 -2.66 2.62
N HIS A 171 2.73 -2.44 1.91
CA HIS A 171 2.41 -3.19 0.70
C HIS A 171 1.45 -2.43 -0.23
N LEU A 172 1.34 -2.92 -1.45
CA LEU A 172 0.35 -2.50 -2.43
C LEU A 172 -0.54 -3.69 -2.77
N HIS A 173 -1.85 -3.53 -2.72
CA HIS A 173 -2.81 -4.54 -3.13
C HIS A 173 -3.56 -4.09 -4.38
N LEU A 174 -3.46 -4.87 -5.45
CA LEU A 174 -4.05 -4.59 -6.74
C LEU A 174 -5.27 -5.46 -7.00
N LYS A 175 -6.16 -4.97 -7.84
CA LYS A 175 -7.14 -5.79 -8.55
C LYS A 175 -6.53 -6.20 -9.89
N THR A 176 -6.51 -7.48 -10.19
CA THR A 176 -6.10 -8.00 -11.50
C THR A 176 -7.28 -8.67 -12.20
N HIS A 177 -7.22 -8.81 -13.51
CA HIS A 177 -8.23 -9.51 -14.29
C HIS A 177 -7.85 -10.97 -14.55
N HIS A 178 -6.57 -11.33 -14.38
CA HIS A 178 -6.06 -12.66 -14.66
C HIS A 178 -4.85 -13.01 -13.77
N ILE A 179 -5.03 -13.96 -12.84
CA ILE A 179 -4.00 -14.32 -11.84
C ILE A 179 -2.72 -14.88 -12.47
N GLU A 180 -2.82 -15.71 -13.50
CA GLU A 180 -1.63 -16.31 -14.12
C GLU A 180 -0.76 -15.28 -14.84
N GLU A 181 -1.36 -14.28 -15.50
CA GLU A 181 -0.61 -13.17 -16.10
C GLU A 181 0.10 -12.34 -15.01
N ALA A 182 -0.58 -12.06 -13.89
CA ALA A 182 0.02 -11.38 -12.75
C ALA A 182 1.17 -12.19 -12.14
N LYS A 183 1.03 -13.50 -12.02
CA LYS A 183 2.08 -14.40 -11.56
C LYS A 183 3.30 -14.40 -12.49
N ASP A 184 3.08 -14.49 -13.79
CA ASP A 184 4.18 -14.45 -14.78
C ASP A 184 4.94 -13.11 -14.69
N PHE A 185 4.24 -12.00 -14.55
CA PHE A 185 4.87 -10.69 -14.45
C PHE A 185 5.58 -10.49 -13.11
N TYR A 186 4.88 -10.62 -11.97
CA TYR A 186 5.46 -10.26 -10.68
C TYR A 186 6.42 -11.32 -10.13
N ILE A 187 6.17 -12.61 -10.37
CA ILE A 187 7.05 -13.68 -9.86
C ILE A 187 8.14 -14.00 -10.87
N ASN A 188 7.79 -14.34 -12.12
CA ASN A 188 8.77 -14.85 -13.07
C ASN A 188 9.64 -13.74 -13.67
N GLN A 189 9.07 -12.54 -13.92
CA GLN A 189 9.84 -11.43 -14.51
C GLN A 189 10.45 -10.52 -13.43
N ILE A 190 9.68 -10.05 -12.42
CA ILE A 190 10.20 -9.14 -11.39
C ILE A 190 10.96 -9.90 -10.30
N GLY A 191 10.52 -11.10 -9.91
CA GLY A 191 11.25 -11.97 -8.98
C GLY A 191 10.72 -11.97 -7.56
N PHE A 192 9.46 -11.58 -7.34
CA PHE A 192 8.79 -11.84 -6.06
C PHE A 192 8.55 -13.34 -5.87
N GLN A 193 8.27 -13.75 -4.63
CA GLN A 193 7.91 -15.11 -4.26
C GLN A 193 6.45 -15.17 -3.82
N HIS A 194 5.73 -16.21 -4.21
CA HIS A 194 4.39 -16.48 -3.71
C HIS A 194 4.48 -16.91 -2.24
N ILE A 195 3.89 -16.14 -1.34
CA ILE A 195 4.14 -16.29 0.10
C ILE A 195 2.92 -16.68 0.92
N SER A 196 1.70 -16.50 0.41
CA SER A 196 0.47 -16.93 1.08
C SER A 196 -0.59 -17.38 0.08
N LYS A 197 -1.36 -18.41 0.44
CA LYS A 197 -2.40 -19.03 -0.40
C LYS A 197 -3.78 -18.59 0.06
N LEU A 198 -4.41 -17.74 -0.73
CA LEU A 198 -5.82 -17.37 -0.57
C LEU A 198 -6.55 -17.53 -1.91
N PRO A 199 -7.83 -17.92 -1.92
CA PRO A 199 -8.57 -18.10 -3.15
C PRO A 199 -8.61 -16.85 -4.01
N GLN A 200 -8.36 -17.00 -5.32
CA GLN A 200 -8.42 -15.91 -6.30
C GLN A 200 -7.51 -14.70 -5.97
N ALA A 201 -6.42 -14.95 -5.26
CA ALA A 201 -5.45 -13.93 -4.89
C ALA A 201 -4.03 -14.47 -4.94
N LEU A 202 -3.07 -13.57 -5.13
CA LEU A 202 -1.65 -13.85 -5.15
C LEU A 202 -0.96 -12.86 -4.19
N PHE A 203 -0.44 -13.38 -3.08
CA PHE A 203 0.32 -12.61 -2.11
C PHE A 203 1.80 -12.88 -2.30
N MET A 204 2.59 -11.81 -2.48
CA MET A 204 3.95 -11.90 -2.95
C MET A 204 4.90 -11.07 -2.10
N SER A 205 6.08 -11.61 -1.86
CA SER A 205 7.10 -10.96 -1.03
C SER A 205 8.51 -11.34 -1.48
N THR A 206 9.49 -10.67 -0.91
CA THR A 206 10.87 -11.13 -0.74
C THR A 206 11.16 -11.22 0.75
N ASN A 207 12.28 -11.86 1.16
CA ASN A 207 12.75 -11.96 2.55
C ASN A 207 11.73 -12.47 3.60
N GLN A 208 10.73 -13.26 3.19
CA GLN A 208 9.71 -13.87 4.07
C GLN A 208 8.79 -12.86 4.80
N TYR A 209 8.60 -11.67 4.26
CA TYR A 209 7.52 -10.79 4.70
C TYR A 209 6.16 -11.36 4.27
N HIS A 210 5.08 -11.06 4.99
CA HIS A 210 3.76 -11.60 4.67
C HIS A 210 3.23 -11.15 3.30
N HIS A 211 3.56 -9.96 2.81
CA HIS A 211 3.52 -9.53 1.40
C HIS A 211 3.96 -8.07 1.23
N HIS A 212 4.70 -7.79 0.16
CA HIS A 212 4.99 -6.43 -0.32
C HIS A 212 4.04 -6.02 -1.44
N LEU A 213 3.51 -7.02 -2.14
CA LEU A 213 2.57 -6.85 -3.24
C LEU A 213 1.54 -7.96 -3.19
N ALA A 214 0.27 -7.62 -3.42
CA ALA A 214 -0.78 -8.61 -3.61
C ALA A 214 -1.66 -8.24 -4.81
N THR A 215 -2.24 -9.25 -5.45
CA THR A 215 -3.25 -9.08 -6.49
C THR A 215 -4.41 -10.03 -6.27
N ASN A 216 -5.63 -9.62 -6.64
CA ASN A 216 -6.82 -10.46 -6.57
C ASN A 216 -7.76 -10.23 -7.76
N THR A 217 -8.65 -11.19 -8.00
CA THR A 217 -9.74 -11.10 -9.00
C THR A 217 -11.12 -10.98 -8.37
N TRP A 218 -11.22 -10.57 -7.10
CA TRP A 218 -12.49 -10.57 -6.35
C TRP A 218 -13.52 -9.59 -6.90
N GLN A 219 -13.07 -8.49 -7.50
CA GLN A 219 -13.92 -7.41 -7.99
C GLN A 219 -13.63 -7.02 -9.45
N SER A 220 -12.62 -7.60 -10.07
CA SER A 220 -12.17 -7.21 -11.41
C SER A 220 -12.17 -8.37 -12.39
N SER A 221 -12.63 -8.09 -13.60
CA SER A 221 -12.71 -9.06 -14.71
C SER A 221 -12.19 -8.50 -16.02
N LYS A 222 -11.73 -7.24 -16.03
CA LYS A 222 -11.24 -6.53 -17.21
C LYS A 222 -9.91 -5.88 -16.93
N LYS A 223 -9.04 -5.83 -17.94
CA LYS A 223 -7.83 -5.04 -17.91
C LYS A 223 -8.20 -3.55 -17.81
N ARG A 224 -7.35 -2.77 -17.14
CA ARG A 224 -7.48 -1.31 -17.14
C ARG A 224 -7.18 -0.78 -18.54
N GLU A 225 -8.08 0.04 -19.03
CA GLU A 225 -7.95 0.70 -20.33
C GLU A 225 -7.53 2.15 -20.12
N ASP A 226 -6.80 2.71 -21.11
CA ASP A 226 -6.44 4.13 -21.18
C ASP A 226 -5.92 4.67 -19.82
N ASN A 227 -4.87 4.02 -19.31
CA ASN A 227 -4.34 4.29 -17.97
C ASN A 227 -3.93 5.75 -17.78
N ASP A 228 -3.30 6.36 -18.79
CA ASP A 228 -2.78 7.73 -18.68
C ASP A 228 -3.90 8.79 -18.56
N ASN A 229 -5.07 8.49 -19.11
CA ASN A 229 -6.26 9.35 -19.02
C ASN A 229 -7.28 8.87 -17.97
N SER A 230 -6.87 8.01 -17.06
CA SER A 230 -7.73 7.47 -16.01
C SER A 230 -7.37 8.03 -14.63
N TYR A 231 -8.40 8.31 -13.81
CA TYR A 231 -8.21 8.67 -12.40
C TYR A 231 -7.79 7.47 -11.54
N GLY A 232 -7.23 7.76 -10.36
CA GLY A 232 -6.74 6.79 -9.38
C GLY A 232 -5.34 6.29 -9.72
N LEU A 233 -5.02 5.06 -9.33
CA LEU A 233 -3.68 4.48 -9.51
C LEU A 233 -3.31 4.38 -10.99
N THR A 234 -2.19 4.98 -11.38
CA THR A 234 -1.64 4.91 -12.75
C THR A 234 -0.35 4.12 -12.83
N GLY A 235 0.37 4.02 -11.72
CA GLY A 235 1.62 3.29 -11.64
C GLY A 235 2.23 3.32 -10.25
N PHE A 236 3.34 2.63 -10.10
CA PHE A 236 4.10 2.55 -8.86
C PHE A 236 5.55 2.21 -9.13
N ASP A 237 6.42 2.57 -8.18
CA ASP A 237 7.84 2.28 -8.28
C ASP A 237 8.18 1.11 -7.35
N ILE A 238 9.01 0.20 -7.85
CA ILE A 238 9.55 -0.93 -7.12
C ILE A 238 11.06 -0.75 -6.96
N TYR A 239 11.51 -0.66 -5.72
CA TYR A 239 12.92 -0.86 -5.41
C TYR A 239 13.25 -2.35 -5.49
N LYS A 240 14.32 -2.68 -6.21
CA LYS A 240 14.88 -4.03 -6.26
C LYS A 240 16.42 -3.93 -6.18
N PRO A 241 17.07 -4.62 -5.25
CA PRO A 241 18.53 -4.57 -5.11
C PRO A 241 19.22 -4.90 -6.43
N ASN A 242 20.23 -4.11 -6.79
CA ASN A 242 21.06 -4.29 -8.00
C ASN A 242 20.29 -4.22 -9.35
N GLN A 243 19.10 -3.66 -9.35
CA GLN A 243 18.28 -3.48 -10.56
C GLN A 243 18.81 -2.27 -11.36
N THR A 244 18.91 -2.41 -12.68
CA THR A 244 18.99 -1.25 -13.58
C THR A 244 17.61 -0.61 -13.71
N GLU A 245 17.56 0.70 -13.91
CA GLU A 245 16.30 1.40 -14.12
C GLU A 245 15.58 0.84 -15.36
N GLU A 246 14.31 0.53 -15.18
CA GLU A 246 13.47 -0.05 -16.22
C GLU A 246 12.01 0.36 -15.99
N THR A 247 11.30 0.68 -17.07
CA THR A 247 9.86 0.95 -17.02
C THR A 247 9.11 -0.14 -17.77
N LEU A 248 8.15 -0.76 -17.09
CA LEU A 248 7.34 -1.85 -17.59
C LEU A 248 5.85 -1.48 -17.54
N THR A 249 5.03 -2.22 -18.28
CA THR A 249 3.57 -2.18 -18.15
C THR A 249 3.11 -3.49 -17.54
N SER A 250 2.40 -3.42 -16.42
CA SER A 250 1.87 -4.60 -15.75
C SER A 250 0.67 -5.21 -16.50
N PRO A 251 0.29 -6.47 -16.20
CA PRO A 251 -0.92 -7.08 -16.75
C PRO A 251 -2.19 -6.27 -16.49
N GLU A 252 -2.24 -5.58 -15.37
CA GLU A 252 -3.36 -4.68 -15.01
C GLU A 252 -3.44 -3.46 -15.94
N GLY A 253 -2.36 -3.11 -16.64
CA GLY A 253 -2.23 -1.92 -17.48
C GLY A 253 -1.64 -0.72 -16.74
N LEU A 254 -0.94 -0.95 -15.63
CA LEU A 254 -0.29 0.08 -14.83
C LEU A 254 1.18 0.24 -15.21
N THR A 255 1.72 1.45 -15.05
CA THR A 255 3.15 1.70 -15.22
C THR A 255 3.92 1.24 -13.98
N VAL A 256 4.95 0.42 -14.17
CA VAL A 256 5.82 -0.08 -13.11
C VAL A 256 7.25 0.36 -13.39
N ASN A 257 7.82 1.18 -12.50
CA ASN A 257 9.21 1.61 -12.61
C ASN A 257 10.07 0.79 -11.63
N LEU A 258 11.07 0.09 -12.15
CA LEU A 258 12.06 -0.63 -11.36
C LEU A 258 13.29 0.26 -11.13
N HIS A 259 13.83 0.26 -9.92
CA HIS A 259 15.04 1.01 -9.56
C HIS A 259 15.83 0.33 -8.43
N SER A 260 17.08 0.77 -8.21
CA SER A 260 17.92 0.36 -7.07
C SER A 260 18.42 1.55 -6.22
N ASP A 261 17.71 2.68 -6.28
CA ASP A 261 18.04 3.88 -5.50
C ASP A 261 17.78 3.65 -4.00
N GLN A 262 18.85 3.43 -3.25
CA GLN A 262 18.78 3.17 -1.81
C GLN A 262 18.31 4.38 -0.98
N THR A 263 18.29 5.59 -1.52
CA THR A 263 17.76 6.77 -0.81
C THR A 263 16.24 6.73 -0.68
N LYS A 264 15.58 5.88 -1.48
CA LYS A 264 14.12 5.70 -1.48
C LYS A 264 13.64 4.52 -0.63
N VAL A 265 14.49 3.94 0.19
CA VAL A 265 14.12 2.83 1.08
C VAL A 265 14.63 3.09 2.49
N PRO A 266 13.98 2.52 3.51
CA PRO A 266 14.46 2.64 4.89
C PRO A 266 15.88 2.14 5.03
N GLN A 267 16.71 2.93 5.72
CA GLN A 267 18.04 2.52 6.07
C GLN A 267 17.96 1.58 7.29
N ALA A 268 18.85 0.60 7.36
CA ALA A 268 18.88 -0.40 8.43
C ALA A 268 19.23 0.20 9.80
#